data_03fba5a8f313268e17eb1967c9e24024
#
_entry.id   03fba5a8f313268e17eb1967c9e24024
#
_cell.length_a   1.000
_cell.length_b   1.000
_cell.length_c   1.000
_cell.angle_alpha   90.00
_cell.angle_beta   90.00
_cell.angle_gamma   90.00
#
_symmetry.space_group_name_H-M   'P 1'
#
loop_
_entity.id
_entity.type
_entity.pdbx_description
1 polymer ?
#
loop_
_entity_poly.entity_id
_entity_poly.type
_entity_poly.pdbx_seq_one_letter_code
_entity_poly.pdbx_strand_id
1 'polypeptide(L)'
;IDTINDNNLKEEKEELRGKKILITFNNPQNWGYIVNEPDDMKKVLFVPVTGRFSSILYMSCTKEIGKEGTVHFHLFILAYQALWRTSLQKLFPHADIRFCNQEPKVIDDYIKKIGKQEGTEKEETRIDGYQFEWGEIPIKKQGKRTDLDKLKSLILDGKSNAEIYNINADYMKYCNSIDRVRNDLLTDKYKKTWRDLEVHYIFGKPGTGKTRYVIRL
;
A
#
# COMPACT_ATOMS: atom_id res chain seq x y z
N ILE A 1 -12.71 -16.96 45.57
CA ILE A 1 -11.41 -17.05 44.82
C ILE A 1 -11.74 -16.66 43.41
N ASP A 2 -11.56 -15.36 43.14
CA ASP A 2 -11.86 -14.77 41.85
C ASP A 2 -10.76 -15.17 40.84
N THR A 3 -11.15 -15.95 39.86
CA THR A 3 -10.32 -16.25 38.67
C THR A 3 -10.17 -14.97 37.87
N ILE A 4 -9.01 -14.34 37.97
CA ILE A 4 -8.59 -13.23 37.13
C ILE A 4 -8.56 -13.75 35.70
N ASN A 5 -9.37 -13.15 34.85
CA ASN A 5 -9.60 -13.55 33.47
C ASN A 5 -8.37 -13.17 32.63
N ASP A 6 -7.50 -14.14 32.30
CA ASP A 6 -6.23 -13.97 31.56
C ASP A 6 -6.41 -13.29 30.17
N ASN A 7 -7.64 -13.21 29.66
CA ASN A 7 -7.96 -12.56 28.41
C ASN A 7 -7.82 -11.03 28.49
N ASN A 8 -8.12 -10.40 29.64
CA ASN A 8 -7.97 -8.96 29.83
C ASN A 8 -6.50 -8.52 29.88
N LEU A 9 -5.61 -9.38 30.36
CA LEU A 9 -4.16 -9.08 30.42
C LEU A 9 -3.47 -9.18 29.05
N LYS A 10 -4.04 -9.94 28.11
CA LYS A 10 -3.53 -9.99 26.73
C LYS A 10 -3.92 -8.77 25.90
N GLU A 11 -5.16 -8.26 26.06
CA GLU A 11 -5.62 -7.05 25.35
C GLU A 11 -4.84 -5.79 25.78
N GLU A 12 -4.53 -5.63 27.05
CA GLU A 12 -3.71 -4.51 27.53
C GLU A 12 -2.23 -4.57 27.06
N LYS A 13 -1.69 -5.75 26.79
CA LYS A 13 -0.30 -5.89 26.32
C LYS A 13 -0.13 -5.63 24.82
N GLU A 14 -1.15 -5.84 24.00
CA GLU A 14 -1.07 -5.63 22.54
C GLU A 14 -1.14 -4.15 22.14
N GLU A 15 -1.63 -3.25 22.97
CA GLU A 15 -1.81 -1.82 22.66
C GLU A 15 -0.69 -0.89 23.15
N LEU A 16 0.50 -1.40 23.50
CA LEU A 16 1.57 -0.54 24.01
C LEU A 16 2.25 0.33 22.95
N ARG A 17 2.19 -0.07 21.68
CA ARG A 17 2.82 0.64 20.57
C ARG A 17 2.16 0.33 19.23
N GLY A 18 2.20 1.28 18.30
CA GLY A 18 1.64 1.08 16.97
C GLY A 18 2.19 2.06 15.93
N LYS A 19 1.91 1.79 14.67
CA LYS A 19 2.31 2.62 13.53
C LYS A 19 1.18 3.50 13.00
N LYS A 20 -0.06 3.14 13.28
CA LYS A 20 -1.28 3.86 12.90
C LYS A 20 -2.00 4.26 14.17
N ILE A 21 -2.01 5.54 14.45
CA ILE A 21 -2.45 6.09 15.72
C ILE A 21 -3.53 7.13 15.47
N LEU A 22 -4.68 6.96 16.11
CA LEU A 22 -5.73 7.94 16.18
C LEU A 22 -5.73 8.56 17.57
N ILE A 23 -5.64 9.88 17.66
CA ILE A 23 -5.64 10.63 18.89
C ILE A 23 -6.86 11.54 18.89
N THR A 24 -7.66 11.46 19.95
CA THR A 24 -8.84 12.29 20.13
C THR A 24 -8.68 13.21 21.33
N PHE A 25 -8.91 14.48 21.13
CA PHE A 25 -8.87 15.53 22.15
C PHE A 25 -10.30 15.98 22.43
N ASN A 26 -10.80 15.67 23.61
CA ASN A 26 -12.13 16.12 24.05
C ASN A 26 -11.96 17.44 24.83
N ASN A 27 -12.74 18.47 24.47
CA ASN A 27 -12.65 19.81 25.05
C ASN A 27 -11.18 20.31 25.10
N PRO A 28 -10.48 20.38 23.96
CA PRO A 28 -9.03 20.60 23.91
C PRO A 28 -8.59 21.90 24.61
N GLN A 29 -9.43 22.92 24.60
CA GLN A 29 -9.18 24.21 25.28
C GLN A 29 -8.98 24.07 26.78
N ASN A 30 -9.63 23.10 27.43
CA ASN A 30 -9.53 22.85 28.88
C ASN A 30 -8.13 22.33 29.27
N TRP A 31 -7.37 21.83 28.29
CA TRP A 31 -6.06 21.21 28.46
C TRP A 31 -4.94 22.03 27.81
N GLY A 32 -5.24 23.29 27.43
CA GLY A 32 -4.25 24.17 26.83
C GLY A 32 -4.00 23.97 25.33
N TYR A 33 -4.77 23.14 24.64
CA TYR A 33 -4.71 23.00 23.18
C TYR A 33 -5.58 24.07 22.53
N ILE A 34 -5.07 25.32 22.52
CA ILE A 34 -5.81 26.49 22.07
C ILE A 34 -5.64 26.65 20.56
N VAL A 35 -6.76 26.65 19.84
CA VAL A 35 -6.85 26.84 18.39
C VAL A 35 -7.87 27.94 18.12
N ASN A 36 -7.38 29.17 17.88
CA ASN A 36 -8.19 30.33 17.53
C ASN A 36 -8.34 30.45 16.02
N GLU A 37 -7.25 30.29 15.29
CA GLU A 37 -7.21 30.33 13.83
C GLU A 37 -6.91 28.95 13.24
N PRO A 38 -7.33 28.65 11.99
CA PRO A 38 -7.09 27.35 11.37
C PRO A 38 -5.64 26.88 11.42
N ASP A 39 -4.68 27.76 11.14
CA ASP A 39 -3.24 27.40 11.13
C ASP A 39 -2.69 27.04 12.53
N ASP A 40 -3.36 27.38 13.60
CA ASP A 40 -2.98 26.96 14.95
C ASP A 40 -3.10 25.45 15.14
N MET A 41 -3.99 24.78 14.37
CA MET A 41 -4.08 23.31 14.37
C MET A 41 -2.73 22.66 14.08
N LYS A 42 -2.00 23.17 13.09
CA LYS A 42 -0.68 22.64 12.73
C LYS A 42 0.33 22.89 13.86
N LYS A 43 0.33 24.07 14.47
CA LYS A 43 1.23 24.40 15.58
C LYS A 43 0.96 23.54 16.80
N VAL A 44 -0.31 23.32 17.13
CA VAL A 44 -0.74 22.58 18.32
C VAL A 44 -0.57 21.07 18.15
N LEU A 45 -0.85 20.54 16.96
CA LEU A 45 -0.92 19.08 16.73
C LEU A 45 0.28 18.52 15.96
N PHE A 46 0.74 19.19 14.88
CA PHE A 46 1.79 18.63 14.03
C PHE A 46 3.20 18.93 14.53
N VAL A 47 3.46 20.18 14.91
CA VAL A 47 4.79 20.62 15.34
C VAL A 47 5.31 19.80 16.52
N PRO A 48 4.53 19.51 17.58
CA PRO A 48 5.01 18.67 18.69
C PRO A 48 5.38 17.25 18.24
N VAL A 49 4.61 16.67 17.31
CA VAL A 49 4.84 15.32 16.80
C VAL A 49 6.10 15.26 15.94
N THR A 50 6.23 16.16 14.97
CA THR A 50 7.39 16.21 14.06
C THR A 50 8.68 16.61 14.78
N GLY A 51 8.59 17.46 15.80
CA GLY A 51 9.74 17.82 16.65
C GLY A 51 10.25 16.69 17.53
N ARG A 52 9.41 15.69 17.83
CA ARG A 52 9.76 14.55 18.69
C ARG A 52 10.06 13.26 17.95
N PHE A 53 9.38 12.99 16.83
CA PHE A 53 9.45 11.72 16.12
C PHE A 53 9.88 11.93 14.67
N SER A 54 11.05 11.42 14.32
CA SER A 54 11.57 11.47 12.93
C SER A 54 10.97 10.40 12.01
N SER A 55 10.22 9.44 12.56
CA SER A 55 9.65 8.31 11.80
C SER A 55 8.24 8.56 11.26
N ILE A 56 7.75 9.78 11.30
CA ILE A 56 6.41 10.13 10.80
C ILE A 56 6.41 10.14 9.27
N LEU A 57 5.42 9.48 8.69
CA LEU A 57 5.18 9.44 7.25
C LEU A 57 4.05 10.37 6.84
N TYR A 58 2.97 10.38 7.62
CA TYR A 58 1.77 11.14 7.32
C TYR A 58 1.03 11.52 8.60
N MET A 59 0.40 12.67 8.57
CA MET A 59 -0.55 13.11 9.59
C MET A 59 -1.73 13.81 8.92
N SER A 60 -2.92 13.63 9.49
CA SER A 60 -4.09 14.45 9.19
C SER A 60 -4.83 14.80 10.46
N CYS A 61 -5.47 15.97 10.48
CA CYS A 61 -6.25 16.40 11.63
C CYS A 61 -7.53 17.13 11.21
N THR A 62 -8.49 17.14 12.11
CA THR A 62 -9.74 17.89 11.97
C THR A 62 -10.22 18.43 13.31
N LYS A 63 -10.97 19.55 13.26
CA LYS A 63 -11.73 20.08 14.38
C LYS A 63 -13.22 19.80 14.13
N GLU A 64 -13.88 19.27 15.14
CA GLU A 64 -15.29 18.88 15.09
C GLU A 64 -16.05 19.43 16.29
N ILE A 65 -17.37 19.57 16.12
CA ILE A 65 -18.30 19.85 17.23
C ILE A 65 -19.26 18.68 17.33
N GLY A 66 -19.25 17.99 18.46
CA GLY A 66 -20.19 16.93 18.75
C GLY A 66 -21.64 17.43 18.91
N LYS A 67 -22.62 16.51 18.95
CA LYS A 67 -24.05 16.83 19.05
C LYS A 67 -24.41 17.69 20.25
N GLU A 68 -23.63 17.63 21.33
CA GLU A 68 -23.82 18.41 22.56
C GLU A 68 -23.00 19.71 22.59
N GLY A 69 -22.45 20.16 21.43
CA GLY A 69 -21.64 21.35 21.34
C GLY A 69 -20.19 21.17 21.83
N THR A 70 -19.78 19.94 22.17
CA THR A 70 -18.44 19.64 22.64
C THR A 70 -17.45 19.70 21.48
N VAL A 71 -16.39 20.51 21.65
CA VAL A 71 -15.32 20.60 20.65
C VAL A 71 -14.39 19.39 20.78
N HIS A 72 -14.06 18.78 19.63
CA HIS A 72 -13.11 17.69 19.53
C HIS A 72 -12.03 18.00 18.48
N PHE A 73 -10.80 17.58 18.75
CA PHE A 73 -9.79 17.45 17.69
C PHE A 73 -9.51 15.98 17.46
N HIS A 74 -9.38 15.60 16.21
CA HIS A 74 -8.88 14.29 15.83
C HIS A 74 -7.55 14.47 15.10
N LEU A 75 -6.56 13.66 15.48
CA LEU A 75 -5.24 13.60 14.86
C LEU A 75 -4.94 12.16 14.48
N PHE A 76 -4.74 11.90 13.21
CA PHE A 76 -4.20 10.64 12.73
C PHE A 76 -2.70 10.77 12.49
N ILE A 77 -1.93 9.79 12.95
CA ILE A 77 -0.50 9.68 12.75
C ILE A 77 -0.21 8.33 12.09
N LEU A 78 0.49 8.35 10.97
CA LEU A 78 1.08 7.18 10.34
C LEU A 78 2.60 7.26 10.46
N ALA A 79 3.21 6.27 11.10
CA ALA A 79 4.64 6.21 11.33
C ALA A 79 5.29 5.00 10.65
N TYR A 80 6.53 5.16 10.19
CA TYR A 80 7.35 4.06 9.68
C TYR A 80 7.71 3.06 10.78
N GLN A 81 8.06 3.56 11.96
CA GLN A 81 8.33 2.76 13.15
C GLN A 81 7.17 2.88 14.14
N ALA A 82 6.94 1.81 14.93
CA ALA A 82 5.90 1.83 15.94
C ALA A 82 6.24 2.82 17.07
N LEU A 83 5.30 3.71 17.38
CA LEU A 83 5.43 4.67 18.47
C LEU A 83 4.83 4.10 19.75
N TRP A 84 5.46 4.39 20.88
CA TRP A 84 4.99 3.97 22.19
C TRP A 84 3.85 4.88 22.68
N ARG A 85 2.81 4.28 23.26
CA ARG A 85 1.69 5.00 23.91
C ARG A 85 2.20 5.99 24.95
N THR A 86 3.13 5.57 25.78
CA THR A 86 3.72 6.42 26.84
C THR A 86 4.44 7.64 26.29
N SER A 87 5.08 7.54 25.12
CA SER A 87 5.73 8.67 24.46
C SER A 87 4.73 9.68 23.90
N LEU A 88 3.61 9.19 23.37
CA LEU A 88 2.51 9.99 22.88
C LEU A 88 1.74 10.65 24.02
N GLN A 89 1.52 9.94 25.14
CA GLN A 89 0.89 10.49 26.34
C GLN A 89 1.71 11.59 27.02
N LYS A 90 3.06 11.51 26.96
CA LYS A 90 3.93 12.60 27.41
C LYS A 90 3.79 13.85 26.55
N LEU A 91 3.45 13.67 25.26
CA LEU A 91 3.26 14.77 24.34
C LEU A 91 1.83 15.35 24.45
N PHE A 92 0.85 14.46 24.64
CA PHE A 92 -0.58 14.78 24.72
C PHE A 92 -1.21 14.12 25.96
N PRO A 93 -0.98 14.67 27.17
CA PRO A 93 -1.33 14.01 28.44
C PRO A 93 -2.81 13.68 28.61
N HIS A 94 -3.70 14.50 28.03
CA HIS A 94 -5.16 14.41 28.23
C HIS A 94 -5.91 13.92 26.99
N ALA A 95 -5.19 13.41 26.00
CA ALA A 95 -5.79 12.88 24.77
C ALA A 95 -6.05 11.37 24.89
N ASP A 96 -7.14 10.92 24.25
CA ASP A 96 -7.40 9.48 24.06
C ASP A 96 -6.57 8.98 22.87
N ILE A 97 -5.72 7.99 23.12
CA ILE A 97 -4.78 7.45 22.10
C ILE A 97 -5.19 6.03 21.77
N ARG A 98 -5.49 5.78 20.50
CA ARG A 98 -5.89 4.46 19.98
C ARG A 98 -4.98 4.02 18.85
N PHE A 99 -4.58 2.74 18.88
CA PHE A 99 -3.88 2.12 17.77
C PHE A 99 -4.89 1.47 16.81
N CYS A 100 -4.71 1.71 15.51
CA CYS A 100 -5.68 1.30 14.49
C CYS A 100 -5.11 0.16 13.66
N ASN A 101 -5.96 -0.83 13.32
CA ASN A 101 -5.60 -1.93 12.43
C ASN A 101 -6.04 -1.68 10.97
N GLN A 102 -6.96 -0.75 10.74
CA GLN A 102 -7.49 -0.40 9.43
C GLN A 102 -6.42 0.16 8.48
N GLU A 103 -6.73 0.18 7.18
CA GLU A 103 -5.86 0.81 6.19
C GLU A 103 -5.76 2.33 6.44
N PRO A 104 -4.57 2.94 6.27
CA PRO A 104 -4.34 4.36 6.55
C PRO A 104 -5.33 5.29 5.85
N LYS A 105 -5.68 4.99 4.59
CA LYS A 105 -6.64 5.78 3.82
C LYS A 105 -8.05 5.76 4.44
N VAL A 106 -8.49 4.62 4.97
CA VAL A 106 -9.81 4.50 5.62
C VAL A 106 -9.90 5.36 6.87
N ILE A 107 -8.80 5.44 7.64
CA ILE A 107 -8.72 6.27 8.84
C ILE A 107 -8.68 7.77 8.44
N ASP A 108 -7.93 8.10 7.42
CA ASP A 108 -7.84 9.47 6.88
C ASP A 108 -9.19 9.95 6.33
N ASP A 109 -9.87 9.12 5.52
CA ASP A 109 -11.22 9.40 5.01
C ASP A 109 -12.22 9.61 6.15
N TYR A 110 -12.10 8.84 7.25
CA TYR A 110 -12.92 9.03 8.45
C TYR A 110 -12.69 10.39 9.12
N ILE A 111 -11.43 10.83 9.24
CA ILE A 111 -11.08 12.14 9.82
C ILE A 111 -11.54 13.27 8.92
N LYS A 112 -11.34 13.15 7.63
CA LYS A 112 -11.75 14.17 6.65
C LYS A 112 -13.26 14.17 6.39
N LYS A 113 -14.01 13.18 6.92
CA LYS A 113 -15.44 12.97 6.68
C LYS A 113 -15.81 12.87 5.20
N ILE A 114 -14.99 12.14 4.44
CA ILE A 114 -15.21 11.87 3.02
C ILE A 114 -15.58 10.41 2.77
N GLY A 115 -16.05 10.09 1.57
CA GLY A 115 -16.43 8.75 1.16
C GLY A 115 -17.66 8.24 1.93
N LYS A 116 -17.50 7.21 2.76
CA LYS A 116 -18.63 6.62 3.52
C LYS A 116 -19.28 7.55 4.56
N GLN A 117 -18.66 8.67 4.88
CA GLN A 117 -19.14 9.65 5.85
C GLN A 117 -19.91 10.79 5.18
N GLU A 118 -19.78 10.96 3.86
CA GLU A 118 -20.50 11.98 3.08
C GLU A 118 -22.00 11.76 3.17
N GLY A 119 -22.77 12.83 3.37
CA GLY A 119 -24.21 12.79 3.51
C GLY A 119 -24.73 12.17 4.82
N THR A 120 -23.84 11.92 5.80
CA THR A 120 -24.25 11.42 7.11
C THR A 120 -24.22 12.55 8.16
N GLU A 121 -24.94 12.36 9.28
CA GLU A 121 -24.89 13.27 10.44
C GLU A 121 -23.44 13.53 10.94
N LYS A 122 -22.49 12.66 10.60
CA LYS A 122 -21.08 12.81 10.99
C LYS A 122 -20.34 13.85 10.14
N GLU A 123 -20.79 14.12 8.93
CA GLU A 123 -20.25 15.20 8.11
C GLU A 123 -20.58 16.57 8.73
N GLU A 124 -21.79 16.73 9.26
CA GLU A 124 -22.26 17.97 9.89
C GLU A 124 -21.46 18.36 11.15
N THR A 125 -20.75 17.40 11.77
CA THR A 125 -19.90 17.70 12.94
C THR A 125 -18.60 18.40 12.59
N ARG A 126 -18.17 18.37 11.32
CA ARG A 126 -16.91 18.96 10.84
C ARG A 126 -17.01 20.48 10.77
N ILE A 127 -15.99 21.15 11.23
CA ILE A 127 -15.84 22.61 11.04
C ILE A 127 -14.96 22.84 9.83
N ASP A 128 -15.50 23.44 8.78
CA ASP A 128 -14.76 23.70 7.55
C ASP A 128 -13.57 24.63 7.78
N GLY A 129 -12.49 24.38 7.04
CA GLY A 129 -11.24 25.14 7.14
C GLY A 129 -10.27 24.65 8.22
N TYR A 130 -10.68 23.72 9.09
CA TYR A 130 -9.83 23.17 10.15
C TYR A 130 -9.34 21.74 9.85
N GLN A 131 -9.26 21.37 8.58
CA GLN A 131 -8.71 20.12 8.11
C GLN A 131 -7.31 20.36 7.53
N PHE A 132 -6.33 19.66 8.07
CA PHE A 132 -4.95 19.77 7.62
C PHE A 132 -4.32 18.39 7.47
N GLU A 133 -3.33 18.33 6.58
CA GLU A 133 -2.51 17.14 6.37
C GLU A 133 -1.04 17.53 6.24
N TRP A 134 -0.16 16.57 6.53
CA TRP A 134 1.27 16.66 6.39
C TRP A 134 1.85 15.32 5.94
N GLY A 135 2.78 15.35 5.01
CA GLY A 135 3.41 14.15 4.46
C GLY A 135 2.53 13.43 3.44
N GLU A 136 2.84 12.18 3.16
CA GLU A 136 2.12 11.35 2.18
C GLU A 136 1.84 9.97 2.75
N ILE A 137 0.63 9.45 2.50
CA ILE A 137 0.31 8.05 2.76
C ILE A 137 1.03 7.21 1.71
N PRO A 138 1.99 6.32 2.10
CA PRO A 138 2.67 5.49 1.14
C PRO A 138 1.68 4.62 0.38
N ILE A 139 1.67 4.73 -0.93
CA ILE A 139 0.92 3.81 -1.77
C ILE A 139 1.56 2.44 -1.56
N LYS A 140 0.86 1.55 -0.87
CA LYS A 140 1.21 0.14 -0.87
C LYS A 140 1.09 -0.33 -2.32
N LYS A 141 2.17 -0.30 -3.05
CA LYS A 141 2.32 -1.12 -4.25
C LYS A 141 2.32 -2.55 -3.74
N GLN A 142 1.10 -3.09 -3.56
CA GLN A 142 0.90 -4.48 -3.16
C GLN A 142 1.64 -5.28 -4.21
N GLY A 143 2.85 -5.74 -3.83
CA GLY A 143 3.68 -6.66 -4.56
C GLY A 143 3.47 -6.73 -6.07
N LYS A 144 3.53 -5.60 -6.80
CA LYS A 144 3.67 -5.70 -8.25
C LYS A 144 4.96 -6.48 -8.45
N ARG A 145 4.81 -7.71 -8.92
CA ARG A 145 5.94 -8.60 -9.15
C ARG A 145 6.79 -8.02 -10.28
N THR A 146 7.68 -7.11 -9.91
CA THR A 146 8.61 -6.47 -10.84
C THR A 146 9.52 -7.50 -11.55
N ASP A 147 9.69 -8.69 -10.95
CA ASP A 147 10.34 -9.84 -11.57
C ASP A 147 9.59 -10.31 -12.82
N LEU A 148 8.26 -10.35 -12.81
CA LEU A 148 7.45 -10.74 -13.97
C LEU A 148 7.43 -9.65 -15.06
N ASP A 149 7.45 -8.38 -14.70
CA ASP A 149 7.59 -7.30 -15.69
C ASP A 149 8.95 -7.38 -16.38
N LYS A 150 10.02 -7.68 -15.63
CA LYS A 150 11.35 -7.90 -16.19
C LYS A 150 11.40 -9.14 -17.07
N LEU A 151 10.79 -10.26 -16.63
CA LEU A 151 10.68 -11.46 -17.45
C LEU A 151 9.95 -11.19 -18.77
N LYS A 152 8.83 -10.45 -18.72
CA LYS A 152 8.09 -10.05 -19.91
C LYS A 152 8.97 -9.23 -20.87
N SER A 153 9.74 -8.26 -20.41
CA SER A 153 10.63 -7.50 -21.28
C SER A 153 11.68 -8.38 -21.93
N LEU A 154 12.29 -9.32 -21.20
CA LEU A 154 13.29 -10.25 -21.77
C LEU A 154 12.69 -11.14 -22.87
N ILE A 155 11.43 -11.58 -22.74
CA ILE A 155 10.74 -12.33 -23.78
C ILE A 155 10.50 -11.47 -25.03
N LEU A 156 10.04 -10.21 -24.84
CA LEU A 156 9.81 -9.28 -25.92
C LEU A 156 11.09 -8.89 -26.66
N ASP A 157 12.21 -8.79 -25.94
CA ASP A 157 13.54 -8.53 -26.48
C ASP A 157 14.13 -9.75 -27.24
N GLY A 158 13.38 -10.86 -27.31
CA GLY A 158 13.78 -12.05 -28.06
C GLY A 158 14.84 -12.91 -27.38
N LYS A 159 15.14 -12.70 -26.08
CA LYS A 159 16.10 -13.51 -25.34
C LYS A 159 15.71 -14.98 -25.31
N SER A 160 16.68 -15.89 -25.54
CA SER A 160 16.45 -17.33 -25.44
C SER A 160 16.14 -17.75 -24.00
N ASN A 161 15.52 -18.95 -23.82
CA ASN A 161 15.24 -19.46 -22.48
C ASN A 161 16.53 -19.62 -21.65
N ALA A 162 17.63 -20.05 -22.27
CA ALA A 162 18.92 -20.18 -21.62
C ALA A 162 19.45 -18.81 -21.10
N GLU A 163 19.37 -17.76 -21.91
CA GLU A 163 19.75 -16.41 -21.49
C GLU A 163 18.90 -15.90 -20.35
N ILE A 164 17.57 -16.13 -20.40
CA ILE A 164 16.63 -15.74 -19.35
C ILE A 164 16.97 -16.44 -18.04
N TYR A 165 17.27 -17.75 -18.06
CA TYR A 165 17.63 -18.52 -16.87
C TYR A 165 19.00 -18.11 -16.31
N ASN A 166 19.94 -17.71 -17.16
CA ASN A 166 21.23 -17.18 -16.72
C ASN A 166 21.09 -15.82 -15.99
N ILE A 167 20.07 -15.02 -16.34
CA ILE A 167 19.81 -13.74 -15.65
C ILE A 167 19.18 -13.98 -14.28
N ASN A 168 18.24 -14.92 -14.18
CA ASN A 168 17.61 -15.32 -12.93
C ASN A 168 17.09 -16.75 -13.01
N ALA A 169 17.69 -17.65 -12.22
CA ALA A 169 17.33 -19.06 -12.15
C ALA A 169 15.87 -19.31 -11.73
N ASP A 170 15.29 -18.40 -10.96
CA ASP A 170 13.86 -18.48 -10.56
C ASP A 170 12.90 -18.48 -11.77
N TYR A 171 13.33 -18.00 -12.92
CA TYR A 171 12.51 -18.00 -14.12
C TYR A 171 12.31 -19.40 -14.73
N MET A 172 13.11 -20.39 -14.34
CA MET A 172 12.93 -21.80 -14.77
C MET A 172 11.54 -22.36 -14.42
N LYS A 173 10.95 -21.92 -13.31
CA LYS A 173 9.58 -22.29 -12.91
C LYS A 173 8.49 -21.78 -13.87
N TYR A 174 8.83 -20.86 -14.75
CA TYR A 174 7.91 -20.29 -15.76
C TYR A 174 8.20 -20.78 -17.19
N CYS A 175 9.02 -21.83 -17.38
CA CYS A 175 9.44 -22.29 -18.72
C CYS A 175 8.25 -22.48 -19.68
N ASN A 176 7.21 -23.21 -19.26
CA ASN A 176 6.01 -23.44 -20.09
C ASN A 176 5.26 -22.14 -20.41
N SER A 177 5.24 -21.20 -19.46
CA SER A 177 4.58 -19.89 -19.65
C SER A 177 5.36 -19.01 -20.61
N ILE A 178 6.70 -19.07 -20.59
CA ILE A 178 7.57 -18.36 -21.51
C ILE A 178 7.33 -18.84 -22.95
N ASP A 179 7.32 -20.14 -23.15
CA ASP A 179 7.11 -20.74 -24.48
C ASP A 179 5.71 -20.43 -25.01
N ARG A 180 4.69 -20.48 -24.16
CA ARG A 180 3.33 -20.13 -24.53
C ARG A 180 3.23 -18.67 -24.97
N VAL A 181 3.80 -17.74 -24.20
CA VAL A 181 3.80 -16.29 -24.54
C VAL A 181 4.51 -16.06 -25.88
N ARG A 182 5.65 -16.75 -26.14
CA ARG A 182 6.35 -16.66 -27.44
C ARG A 182 5.46 -17.13 -28.61
N ASN A 183 4.79 -18.26 -28.44
CA ASN A 183 3.88 -18.78 -29.45
C ASN A 183 2.71 -17.83 -29.70
N ASP A 184 2.13 -17.24 -28.66
CA ASP A 184 1.06 -16.25 -28.78
C ASP A 184 1.54 -14.99 -29.55
N LEU A 185 2.75 -14.49 -29.23
CA LEU A 185 3.37 -13.35 -29.92
C LEU A 185 3.64 -13.66 -31.41
N LEU A 186 4.15 -14.86 -31.71
CA LEU A 186 4.37 -15.30 -33.09
C LEU A 186 3.04 -15.43 -33.83
N THR A 187 2.03 -16.02 -33.22
CA THR A 187 0.68 -16.16 -33.79
C THR A 187 0.11 -14.80 -34.12
N ASP A 188 0.19 -13.84 -33.21
CA ASP A 188 -0.32 -12.48 -33.42
C ASP A 188 0.44 -11.76 -34.55
N LYS A 189 1.77 -11.90 -34.57
CA LYS A 189 2.61 -11.31 -35.61
C LYS A 189 2.24 -11.80 -36.99
N TYR A 190 1.97 -13.10 -37.15
CA TYR A 190 1.73 -13.72 -38.45
C TYR A 190 0.25 -13.97 -38.78
N LYS A 191 -0.68 -13.61 -37.88
CA LYS A 191 -2.13 -13.83 -38.04
C LYS A 191 -2.73 -13.27 -39.32
N LYS A 192 -2.15 -12.19 -39.82
CA LYS A 192 -2.62 -11.50 -41.07
C LYS A 192 -1.63 -11.62 -42.23
N THR A 193 -0.57 -12.41 -42.08
CA THR A 193 0.47 -12.55 -43.06
C THR A 193 0.24 -13.85 -43.83
N TRP A 194 -0.08 -13.74 -45.12
CA TRP A 194 -0.06 -14.89 -46.01
C TRP A 194 1.40 -15.31 -46.25
N ARG A 195 1.65 -16.61 -46.14
CA ARG A 195 2.96 -17.18 -46.48
C ARG A 195 2.81 -18.09 -47.67
N ASP A 196 3.63 -17.89 -48.68
CA ASP A 196 3.80 -18.88 -49.72
C ASP A 196 4.60 -20.05 -49.13
N LEU A 197 3.98 -21.22 -49.17
CA LEU A 197 4.59 -22.43 -48.65
C LEU A 197 5.19 -23.22 -49.80
N GLU A 198 6.49 -23.39 -49.81
CA GLU A 198 7.14 -24.33 -50.71
C GLU A 198 7.27 -25.67 -49.99
N VAL A 199 6.67 -26.72 -50.57
CA VAL A 199 6.66 -28.06 -49.96
C VAL A 199 7.56 -28.97 -50.79
N HIS A 200 8.65 -29.41 -50.16
CA HIS A 200 9.56 -30.39 -50.76
C HIS A 200 9.26 -31.79 -50.24
N TYR A 201 8.94 -32.69 -51.16
CA TYR A 201 8.78 -34.12 -50.82
C TYR A 201 10.04 -34.88 -51.20
N ILE A 202 10.75 -35.40 -50.13
CA ILE A 202 12.04 -36.09 -50.31
C ILE A 202 11.85 -37.57 -49.99
N PHE A 203 12.01 -38.39 -51.00
CA PHE A 203 11.86 -39.84 -50.87
C PHE A 203 13.15 -40.60 -51.29
N GLY A 204 13.29 -41.84 -50.88
CA GLY A 204 14.43 -42.67 -51.21
C GLY A 204 14.65 -43.77 -50.16
N LYS A 205 15.54 -44.73 -50.47
CA LYS A 205 15.89 -45.87 -49.59
C LYS A 205 16.46 -45.40 -48.24
N PRO A 206 16.36 -46.18 -47.15
CA PRO A 206 17.06 -45.88 -45.91
C PRO A 206 18.55 -45.71 -46.13
N GLY A 207 19.18 -44.79 -45.39
CA GLY A 207 20.63 -44.53 -45.46
C GLY A 207 21.09 -43.61 -46.59
N THR A 208 20.21 -43.08 -47.48
CA THR A 208 20.62 -42.23 -48.61
C THR A 208 20.86 -40.76 -48.26
N GLY A 209 20.86 -40.40 -46.96
CA GLY A 209 21.22 -39.06 -46.53
C GLY A 209 20.07 -38.03 -46.59
N LYS A 210 18.81 -38.43 -46.73
CA LYS A 210 17.63 -37.53 -46.79
C LYS A 210 17.59 -36.48 -45.68
N THR A 211 17.76 -36.92 -44.46
CA THR A 211 17.76 -36.04 -43.29
C THR A 211 18.92 -35.00 -43.37
N ARG A 212 20.10 -35.42 -43.83
CA ARG A 212 21.25 -34.54 -44.02
C ARG A 212 20.98 -33.49 -45.10
N TYR A 213 20.25 -33.86 -46.15
CA TYR A 213 19.86 -32.93 -47.22
C TYR A 213 18.87 -31.87 -46.69
N VAL A 214 17.84 -32.28 -45.95
CA VAL A 214 16.85 -31.36 -45.37
C VAL A 214 17.46 -30.34 -44.42
N ILE A 215 18.47 -30.72 -43.65
CA ILE A 215 19.14 -29.80 -42.71
C ILE A 215 19.96 -28.73 -43.45
N ARG A 216 20.22 -28.90 -44.72
CA ARG A 216 21.02 -27.98 -45.55
C ARG A 216 20.18 -27.09 -46.47
N LEU A 217 18.86 -27.36 -46.57
CA LEU A 217 17.88 -26.48 -47.19
C LEU A 217 17.49 -25.31 -46.27
#